data_f06999605b63ba183bbab61988b0e1c2
#
_entry.id   f06999605b63ba183bbab61988b0e1c2
#
_cell.length_a   1.000
_cell.length_b   1.000
_cell.length_c   1.000
_cell.angle_alpha   90.00
_cell.angle_beta   90.00
_cell.angle_gamma   90.00
#
_symmetry.space_group_name_H-M   'P 1'
#
loop_
_entity.id
_entity.type
_entity.pdbx_description
1 polymer ?
#
loop_
_entity_poly.entity_id
_entity_poly.type
_entity_poly.pdbx_seq_one_letter_code
_entity_poly.pdbx_strand_id
1 'polypeptide(L)'
;MKITKKIIFILTLIISSVMMSEEVEQQPLISNIFQNTFILDALSDISAQAGVTIIADTTVSGFVTLELNEVPLEKALNMILMPGGYIFVKIDDFYFVGAPDPKNPAFRFLAKSAVFKLHYITAKSAKELLPSIYAPFMKIDEQTNTITITAPESFIVRFKEDLAKIDVPIKQVKISVLVTEIAEDLVGELGINSLDLSLNAGQSINENWTSVLGLVLGSLSLETNVFGNIVSKIKLLEGQQKARVTADPWIIVNDGKEAKLFVGKRHTVVLETGRATNRIESIDVGISVEIIPRIVNDEEIELKLSPKISHFVGERSGMFSVKRSDLSTTIYVKNGQTVMISGITVKDETKSYQGIPILGQIPILR
;
A
#
# COMPACT_ATOMS: atom_id res chain seq x y z
N MET A 1 56.23 -17.42 -35.20
CA MET A 1 57.07 -16.75 -34.17
C MET A 1 56.48 -15.45 -33.60
N LYS A 2 55.47 -14.82 -34.21
CA LYS A 2 54.82 -13.61 -33.67
C LYS A 2 53.60 -13.88 -32.72
N ILE A 3 52.99 -15.05 -32.81
CA ILE A 3 51.80 -15.44 -32.03
C ILE A 3 52.20 -15.92 -30.62
N THR A 4 53.27 -16.68 -30.51
CA THR A 4 53.79 -17.19 -29.23
C THR A 4 54.26 -16.07 -28.28
N LYS A 5 54.82 -14.97 -28.80
CA LYS A 5 55.20 -13.81 -27.97
C LYS A 5 54.01 -13.03 -27.43
N LYS A 6 52.90 -12.97 -28.17
CA LYS A 6 51.64 -12.32 -27.67
C LYS A 6 50.95 -13.13 -26.58
N ILE A 7 50.99 -14.47 -26.69
CA ILE A 7 50.36 -15.34 -25.67
C ILE A 7 51.19 -15.30 -24.38
N ILE A 8 52.50 -15.26 -24.45
CA ILE A 8 53.36 -15.13 -23.26
C ILE A 8 53.19 -13.76 -22.59
N PHE A 9 52.99 -12.68 -23.35
CA PHE A 9 52.79 -11.35 -22.80
C PHE A 9 51.37 -11.19 -22.13
N ILE A 10 50.36 -11.86 -22.66
CA ILE A 10 49.02 -11.88 -22.06
C ILE A 10 49.04 -12.76 -20.81
N LEU A 11 49.75 -13.87 -20.80
CA LEU A 11 49.87 -14.74 -19.64
C LEU A 11 50.63 -14.09 -18.48
N THR A 12 51.69 -13.29 -18.77
CA THR A 12 52.40 -12.50 -17.74
C THR A 12 51.56 -11.35 -17.21
N LEU A 13 50.67 -10.74 -18.01
CA LEU A 13 49.76 -9.68 -17.55
C LEU A 13 48.64 -10.23 -16.64
N ILE A 14 48.15 -11.45 -16.90
CA ILE A 14 47.17 -12.13 -16.07
C ILE A 14 47.80 -12.60 -14.75
N ILE A 15 49.03 -13.04 -14.73
CA ILE A 15 49.72 -13.45 -13.50
C ILE A 15 50.05 -12.24 -12.61
N SER A 16 50.32 -11.05 -13.18
CA SER A 16 50.52 -9.84 -12.38
C SER A 16 49.24 -9.25 -11.80
N SER A 17 48.04 -9.53 -12.38
CA SER A 17 46.77 -9.08 -11.83
C SER A 17 46.23 -9.98 -10.71
N VAL A 18 46.72 -11.21 -10.58
CA VAL A 18 46.33 -12.14 -9.50
C VAL A 18 47.19 -11.95 -8.24
N MET A 19 48.34 -11.21 -8.33
CA MET A 19 49.18 -10.89 -7.18
C MET A 19 48.87 -9.53 -6.51
N MET A 20 47.77 -8.86 -6.84
CA MET A 20 47.17 -7.89 -5.90
C MET A 20 46.34 -8.68 -4.88
N SER A 21 47.01 -9.48 -4.05
CA SER A 21 46.45 -9.87 -2.78
C SER A 21 46.23 -8.57 -2.01
N GLU A 22 44.98 -8.27 -1.72
CA GLU A 22 44.60 -7.35 -0.67
C GLU A 22 45.44 -7.73 0.56
N GLU A 23 46.36 -6.87 0.94
CA GLU A 23 47.17 -7.04 2.14
C GLU A 23 46.17 -6.95 3.29
N VAL A 24 45.64 -8.11 3.70
CA VAL A 24 44.80 -8.21 4.89
C VAL A 24 45.73 -7.79 6.02
N GLU A 25 45.61 -6.53 6.47
CA GLU A 25 46.30 -5.99 7.62
C GLU A 25 46.04 -6.95 8.77
N GLN A 26 47.06 -7.79 9.10
CA GLN A 26 46.92 -8.78 10.18
C GLN A 26 46.75 -8.04 11.49
N GLN A 27 45.51 -7.95 11.95
CA GLN A 27 45.23 -7.33 13.24
C GLN A 27 45.90 -8.13 14.36
N PRO A 28 46.47 -7.47 15.37
CA PRO A 28 47.05 -8.14 16.53
C PRO A 28 45.99 -9.02 17.21
N LEU A 29 46.38 -10.22 17.61
CA LEU A 29 45.53 -11.16 18.32
C LEU A 29 45.60 -10.88 19.81
N ILE A 30 44.45 -10.84 20.46
CA ILE A 30 44.31 -10.55 21.88
C ILE A 30 43.89 -11.81 22.64
N SER A 31 44.60 -12.10 23.73
CA SER A 31 44.26 -13.17 24.66
C SER A 31 44.35 -12.64 26.08
N ASN A 32 43.18 -12.56 26.75
CA ASN A 32 43.09 -12.07 28.14
C ASN A 32 41.84 -12.59 28.81
N ILE A 33 41.79 -12.61 30.13
CA ILE A 33 40.65 -12.99 30.94
C ILE A 33 40.31 -11.79 31.84
N PHE A 34 39.11 -11.22 31.62
CA PHE A 34 38.58 -10.13 32.42
C PHE A 34 37.50 -10.68 33.36
N GLN A 35 37.61 -10.45 34.67
CA GLN A 35 36.64 -10.85 35.68
C GLN A 35 36.25 -9.62 36.47
N ASN A 36 35.05 -9.08 36.23
CA ASN A 36 34.60 -7.83 36.89
C ASN A 36 35.65 -6.72 36.81
N THR A 37 36.31 -6.61 35.66
CA THR A 37 37.37 -5.64 35.40
C THR A 37 36.75 -4.33 34.92
N PHE A 38 37.27 -3.19 35.38
CA PHE A 38 36.81 -1.89 34.90
C PHE A 38 37.15 -1.72 33.42
N ILE A 39 36.18 -1.21 32.63
CA ILE A 39 36.33 -1.16 31.15
C ILE A 39 37.58 -0.39 30.75
N LEU A 40 37.92 0.71 31.43
CA LEU A 40 39.11 1.51 31.09
C LEU A 40 40.43 0.73 31.35
N ASP A 41 40.42 -0.08 32.39
CA ASP A 41 41.59 -0.94 32.69
C ASP A 41 41.72 -2.04 31.62
N ALA A 42 40.57 -2.66 31.23
CA ALA A 42 40.56 -3.66 30.16
C ALA A 42 41.03 -3.07 28.82
N LEU A 43 40.63 -1.84 28.49
CA LEU A 43 41.09 -1.15 27.27
C LEU A 43 42.60 -0.82 27.34
N SER A 44 43.10 -0.48 28.53
CA SER A 44 44.53 -0.23 28.74
C SER A 44 45.36 -1.51 28.52
N ASP A 45 44.89 -2.65 29.04
CA ASP A 45 45.57 -3.94 28.88
C ASP A 45 45.58 -4.36 27.40
N ILE A 46 44.45 -4.17 26.67
CA ILE A 46 44.40 -4.45 25.23
C ILE A 46 45.33 -3.52 24.43
N SER A 47 45.34 -2.23 24.79
CA SER A 47 46.23 -1.22 24.18
C SER A 47 47.71 -1.65 24.30
N ALA A 48 48.10 -2.07 25.50
CA ALA A 48 49.47 -2.54 25.77
C ALA A 48 49.80 -3.83 25.00
N GLN A 49 48.87 -4.79 24.94
CA GLN A 49 49.08 -6.06 24.24
C GLN A 49 49.10 -5.89 22.71
N ALA A 50 48.24 -5.06 22.15
CA ALA A 50 48.13 -4.81 20.73
C ALA A 50 49.19 -3.83 20.21
N GLY A 51 49.85 -3.06 21.09
CA GLY A 51 50.79 -1.99 20.69
C GLY A 51 50.10 -0.81 19.99
N VAL A 52 48.81 -0.57 20.26
CA VAL A 52 48.03 0.50 19.65
C VAL A 52 47.53 1.48 20.72
N THR A 53 47.31 2.72 20.37
CA THR A 53 46.72 3.71 21.27
C THR A 53 45.22 3.59 21.27
N ILE A 54 44.57 3.45 22.45
CA ILE A 54 43.14 3.48 22.64
C ILE A 54 42.79 4.65 23.53
N ILE A 55 41.95 5.57 23.06
CA ILE A 55 41.50 6.76 23.78
C ILE A 55 40.03 6.59 24.09
N ALA A 56 39.67 6.52 25.37
CA ALA A 56 38.29 6.46 25.83
C ALA A 56 37.77 7.86 26.22
N ASP A 57 36.55 8.15 25.80
CA ASP A 57 35.81 9.33 26.22
C ASP A 57 35.37 9.22 27.70
N THR A 58 35.06 10.34 28.33
CA THR A 58 34.55 10.42 29.71
C THR A 58 33.22 9.72 29.94
N THR A 59 32.51 9.37 28.88
CA THR A 59 31.25 8.60 28.95
C THR A 59 31.49 7.10 29.21
N VAL A 60 32.69 6.59 28.95
CA VAL A 60 33.00 5.16 29.08
C VAL A 60 33.21 4.79 30.53
N SER A 61 32.36 3.89 31.03
CA SER A 61 32.40 3.43 32.43
C SER A 61 31.76 2.04 32.53
N GLY A 62 31.93 1.38 33.68
CA GLY A 62 31.34 0.06 33.94
C GLY A 62 32.37 -1.04 34.02
N PHE A 63 31.88 -2.27 34.18
CA PHE A 63 32.71 -3.47 34.36
C PHE A 63 32.42 -4.50 33.28
N VAL A 64 33.43 -5.28 32.93
CA VAL A 64 33.32 -6.34 31.93
C VAL A 64 33.83 -7.65 32.49
N THR A 65 33.16 -8.75 32.11
CA THR A 65 33.57 -10.12 32.41
C THR A 65 33.51 -10.91 31.12
N LEU A 66 34.66 -11.28 30.57
CA LEU A 66 34.75 -12.08 29.37
C LEU A 66 36.16 -12.69 29.26
N GLU A 67 36.27 -13.76 28.48
CA GLU A 67 37.52 -14.42 28.11
C GLU A 67 37.78 -14.21 26.62
N LEU A 68 38.96 -13.75 26.27
CA LEU A 68 39.43 -13.59 24.90
C LEU A 68 40.56 -14.60 24.67
N ASN A 69 40.48 -15.37 23.60
CA ASN A 69 41.51 -16.33 23.20
C ASN A 69 41.81 -16.15 21.69
N GLU A 70 42.98 -15.58 21.38
CA GLU A 70 43.41 -15.29 20.01
C GLU A 70 42.37 -14.55 19.16
N VAL A 71 41.74 -13.52 19.75
CA VAL A 71 40.68 -12.74 19.09
C VAL A 71 41.33 -11.52 18.40
N PRO A 72 41.00 -11.23 17.13
CA PRO A 72 41.46 -9.99 16.47
C PRO A 72 41.04 -8.74 17.25
N LEU A 73 41.90 -7.74 17.29
CA LEU A 73 41.74 -6.53 18.09
C LEU A 73 40.35 -5.87 17.97
N GLU A 74 39.91 -5.60 16.77
CA GLU A 74 38.61 -4.90 16.57
C GLU A 74 37.43 -5.74 17.07
N LYS A 75 37.50 -7.07 16.92
CA LYS A 75 36.52 -7.98 17.47
C LYS A 75 36.55 -8.00 19.00
N ALA A 76 37.74 -7.99 19.61
CA ALA A 76 37.93 -7.90 21.05
C ALA A 76 37.37 -6.58 21.61
N LEU A 77 37.62 -5.46 20.94
CA LEU A 77 37.05 -4.15 21.29
C LEU A 77 35.52 -4.19 21.22
N ASN A 78 34.93 -4.74 20.16
CA ASN A 78 33.48 -4.90 20.05
C ASN A 78 32.91 -5.73 21.19
N MET A 79 33.53 -6.85 21.57
CA MET A 79 33.07 -7.72 22.65
C MET A 79 33.09 -7.05 24.01
N ILE A 80 34.07 -6.18 24.28
CA ILE A 80 34.16 -5.43 25.53
C ILE A 80 33.17 -4.26 25.59
N LEU A 81 32.98 -3.58 24.47
CA LEU A 81 32.24 -2.31 24.43
C LEU A 81 30.74 -2.51 24.26
N MET A 82 30.32 -3.59 23.56
CA MET A 82 28.92 -3.89 23.25
C MET A 82 28.01 -3.94 24.49
N PRO A 83 28.36 -4.59 25.61
CA PRO A 83 27.49 -4.63 26.79
C PRO A 83 27.19 -3.26 27.39
N GLY A 84 28.13 -2.31 27.28
CA GLY A 84 27.97 -0.92 27.73
C GLY A 84 27.30 -0.02 26.70
N GLY A 85 27.04 -0.51 25.49
CA GLY A 85 26.52 0.29 24.39
C GLY A 85 27.52 1.27 23.82
N TYR A 86 28.81 1.07 24.09
CA TYR A 86 29.90 1.89 23.55
C TYR A 86 30.31 1.42 22.16
N ILE A 87 30.89 2.34 21.41
CA ILE A 87 31.44 2.06 20.07
C ILE A 87 32.85 2.60 19.97
N PHE A 88 33.61 2.11 19.00
CA PHE A 88 34.91 2.67 18.67
C PHE A 88 34.97 3.07 17.19
N VAL A 89 35.90 3.95 16.89
CA VAL A 89 36.30 4.34 15.53
C VAL A 89 37.83 4.36 15.45
N LYS A 90 38.39 3.76 14.42
CA LYS A 90 39.83 3.89 14.11
C LYS A 90 40.04 5.25 13.43
N ILE A 91 40.88 6.07 14.02
CA ILE A 91 41.28 7.39 13.52
C ILE A 91 42.79 7.34 13.36
N ASP A 92 43.27 7.33 12.11
CA ASP A 92 44.69 7.18 11.78
C ASP A 92 45.33 6.00 12.56
N ASP A 93 46.18 6.29 13.52
CA ASP A 93 46.95 5.32 14.29
C ASP A 93 46.35 4.95 15.66
N PHE A 94 45.18 5.49 16.00
CA PHE A 94 44.55 5.23 17.30
C PHE A 94 43.08 4.86 17.18
N TYR A 95 42.56 4.23 18.22
CA TYR A 95 41.16 3.90 18.38
C TYR A 95 40.51 4.88 19.37
N PHE A 96 39.42 5.53 18.96
CA PHE A 96 38.64 6.40 19.83
C PHE A 96 37.35 5.68 20.25
N VAL A 97 37.09 5.62 21.56
CA VAL A 97 35.98 4.88 22.16
C VAL A 97 35.05 5.85 22.89
N GLY A 98 33.75 5.69 22.71
CA GLY A 98 32.76 6.52 23.42
C GLY A 98 31.33 6.06 23.24
N ALA A 99 30.41 6.71 23.95
CA ALA A 99 28.97 6.50 23.79
C ALA A 99 28.45 7.20 22.53
N PRO A 100 27.58 6.56 21.74
CA PRO A 100 26.95 7.17 20.57
C PRO A 100 25.80 8.11 20.96
N ASP A 101 26.11 9.14 21.76
CA ASP A 101 25.12 10.14 22.19
C ASP A 101 25.31 11.46 21.42
N PRO A 102 24.29 11.93 20.65
CA PRO A 102 24.34 13.20 19.92
C PRO A 102 24.59 14.42 20.81
N LYS A 103 24.36 14.32 22.11
CA LYS A 103 24.61 15.40 23.07
C LYS A 103 26.07 15.51 23.50
N ASN A 104 26.85 14.45 23.29
CA ASN A 104 28.25 14.44 23.60
C ASN A 104 29.06 15.20 22.53
N PRO A 105 29.90 16.22 22.88
CA PRO A 105 30.76 16.92 21.93
C PRO A 105 31.69 16.00 21.14
N ALA A 106 32.11 14.86 21.71
CA ALA A 106 32.97 13.88 21.09
C ALA A 106 32.23 13.02 20.04
N PHE A 107 30.90 13.04 20.01
CA PHE A 107 30.07 12.29 19.06
C PHE A 107 30.45 12.56 17.59
N ARG A 108 30.94 13.78 17.29
CA ARG A 108 31.40 14.15 15.95
C ARG A 108 32.52 13.25 15.41
N PHE A 109 33.31 12.62 16.28
CA PHE A 109 34.37 11.71 15.90
C PHE A 109 33.85 10.28 15.68
N LEU A 110 32.73 9.93 16.34
CA LEU A 110 32.11 8.61 16.30
C LEU A 110 31.02 8.49 15.22
N ALA A 111 30.57 9.61 14.65
CA ALA A 111 29.44 9.64 13.76
C ALA A 111 29.77 10.17 12.37
N LYS A 112 29.07 9.64 11.39
CA LYS A 112 29.03 10.14 10.02
C LYS A 112 27.63 10.69 9.73
N SER A 113 27.52 11.60 8.76
CA SER A 113 26.24 12.11 8.30
C SER A 113 25.91 11.54 6.91
N ALA A 114 24.68 11.09 6.75
CA ALA A 114 24.16 10.63 5.47
C ALA A 114 22.78 11.25 5.21
N VAL A 115 22.49 11.55 3.94
CA VAL A 115 21.22 12.14 3.50
C VAL A 115 20.52 11.14 2.58
N PHE A 116 19.27 10.85 2.89
CA PHE A 116 18.43 9.94 2.13
C PHE A 116 17.23 10.69 1.58
N LYS A 117 17.08 10.71 0.25
CA LYS A 117 15.91 11.25 -0.42
C LYS A 117 14.88 10.15 -0.61
N LEU A 118 13.66 10.37 -0.15
CA LEU A 118 12.55 9.42 -0.28
C LEU A 118 11.82 9.61 -1.59
N HIS A 119 11.31 8.51 -2.15
CA HIS A 119 10.66 8.46 -3.46
C HIS A 119 9.16 8.17 -3.35
N TYR A 120 8.76 7.26 -2.50
CA TYR A 120 7.40 6.72 -2.46
C TYR A 120 6.62 7.14 -1.22
N ILE A 121 7.30 7.31 -0.09
CA ILE A 121 6.66 7.75 1.16
C ILE A 121 7.15 9.15 1.55
N THR A 122 6.39 9.84 2.40
CA THR A 122 6.82 11.14 2.93
C THR A 122 7.80 10.96 4.08
N ALA A 123 8.71 11.91 4.26
CA ALA A 123 9.68 11.91 5.36
C ALA A 123 8.98 11.86 6.74
N LYS A 124 7.80 12.46 6.86
CA LYS A 124 6.96 12.38 8.05
C LYS A 124 6.48 10.95 8.31
N SER A 125 5.89 10.29 7.29
CA SER A 125 5.42 8.90 7.43
C SER A 125 6.59 7.94 7.68
N ALA A 126 7.73 8.16 7.03
CA ALA A 126 8.92 7.36 7.27
C ALA A 126 9.39 7.45 8.72
N LYS A 127 9.38 8.65 9.31
CA LYS A 127 9.73 8.86 10.72
C LYS A 127 8.80 8.09 11.68
N GLU A 128 7.51 7.99 11.36
CA GLU A 128 6.53 7.27 12.17
C GLU A 128 6.67 5.73 12.05
N LEU A 129 7.11 5.25 10.89
CA LEU A 129 7.29 3.81 10.62
C LEU A 129 8.64 3.27 11.06
N LEU A 130 9.67 4.11 11.11
CA LEU A 130 11.01 3.71 11.51
C LEU A 130 11.09 3.45 13.02
N PRO A 131 11.92 2.47 13.45
CA PRO A 131 12.18 2.23 14.87
C PRO A 131 12.62 3.50 15.61
N SER A 132 12.09 3.70 16.81
CA SER A 132 12.36 4.90 17.64
C SER A 132 13.84 5.07 18.02
N ILE A 133 14.64 4.02 17.92
CA ILE A 133 16.09 4.06 18.16
C ILE A 133 16.81 5.06 17.24
N TYR A 134 16.24 5.36 16.07
CA TYR A 134 16.82 6.32 15.12
C TYR A 134 16.45 7.77 15.44
N ALA A 135 15.40 7.99 16.23
CA ALA A 135 14.87 9.33 16.48
C ALA A 135 15.90 10.36 16.99
N PRO A 136 16.85 10.02 17.89
CA PRO A 136 17.86 10.99 18.37
C PRO A 136 18.85 11.39 17.27
N PHE A 137 19.04 10.56 16.25
CA PHE A 137 20.08 10.69 15.23
C PHE A 137 19.56 11.30 13.93
N MET A 138 18.23 11.40 13.71
CA MET A 138 17.67 11.81 12.44
C MET A 138 16.96 13.17 12.50
N LYS A 139 17.04 13.88 11.38
CA LYS A 139 16.27 15.08 11.08
C LYS A 139 15.52 14.86 9.77
N ILE A 140 14.27 15.33 9.71
CA ILE A 140 13.46 15.27 8.49
C ILE A 140 13.27 16.65 7.90
N ASP A 141 13.23 16.73 6.59
CA ASP A 141 12.78 17.89 5.83
C ASP A 141 11.59 17.47 4.96
N GLU A 142 10.41 18.00 5.29
CA GLU A 142 9.17 17.69 4.58
C GLU A 142 9.11 18.36 3.20
N GLN A 143 9.79 19.50 3.00
CA GLN A 143 9.77 20.22 1.72
C GLN A 143 10.55 19.48 0.64
N THR A 144 11.73 18.99 0.98
CA THR A 144 12.57 18.24 0.05
C THR A 144 12.34 16.73 0.10
N ASN A 145 11.47 16.25 1.01
CA ASN A 145 11.21 14.85 1.28
C ASN A 145 12.49 14.05 1.57
N THR A 146 13.34 14.59 2.46
CA THR A 146 14.62 14.00 2.80
C THR A 146 14.74 13.71 4.30
N ILE A 147 15.53 12.68 4.62
CA ILE A 147 15.95 12.35 5.97
C ILE A 147 17.46 12.45 6.04
N THR A 148 17.95 13.26 6.96
CA THR A 148 19.37 13.31 7.32
C THR A 148 19.57 12.55 8.60
N ILE A 149 20.50 11.57 8.59
CA ILE A 149 20.91 10.84 9.79
C ILE A 149 22.37 11.15 10.09
N THR A 150 22.65 11.43 11.37
CA THR A 150 24.02 11.57 11.89
C THR A 150 24.18 10.53 12.98
N ALA A 151 24.91 9.46 12.68
CA ALA A 151 25.02 8.28 13.54
C ALA A 151 26.33 7.51 13.24
N PRO A 152 26.71 6.56 14.08
CA PRO A 152 27.76 5.60 13.76
C PRO A 152 27.49 4.87 12.47
N GLU A 153 28.54 4.44 11.77
CA GLU A 153 28.43 3.82 10.45
C GLU A 153 27.53 2.58 10.46
N SER A 154 27.65 1.72 11.47
CA SER A 154 26.80 0.53 11.63
C SER A 154 25.30 0.87 11.75
N PHE A 155 24.97 1.99 12.40
CA PHE A 155 23.62 2.50 12.49
C PHE A 155 23.10 3.02 11.14
N ILE A 156 23.97 3.72 10.38
CA ILE A 156 23.60 4.23 9.05
C ILE A 156 23.32 3.08 8.08
N VAL A 157 24.14 2.02 8.09
CA VAL A 157 23.93 0.83 7.26
C VAL A 157 22.56 0.19 7.58
N ARG A 158 22.30 -0.07 8.87
CA ARG A 158 21.02 -0.63 9.31
C ARG A 158 19.85 0.27 8.98
N PHE A 159 20.00 1.58 9.19
CA PHE A 159 18.98 2.57 8.83
C PHE A 159 18.65 2.51 7.34
N LYS A 160 19.66 2.42 6.47
CA LYS A 160 19.48 2.29 5.02
C LYS A 160 18.69 1.03 4.64
N GLU A 161 18.98 -0.09 5.29
CA GLU A 161 18.26 -1.35 5.07
C GLU A 161 16.79 -1.25 5.51
N ASP A 162 16.52 -0.67 6.68
CA ASP A 162 15.18 -0.49 7.19
C ASP A 162 14.40 0.53 6.34
N LEU A 163 15.05 1.60 5.90
CA LEU A 163 14.47 2.60 5.00
C LEU A 163 14.09 1.98 3.64
N ALA A 164 14.93 1.12 3.09
CA ALA A 164 14.66 0.46 1.82
C ALA A 164 13.45 -0.49 1.86
N LYS A 165 13.10 -1.01 3.05
CA LYS A 165 11.90 -1.86 3.23
C LYS A 165 10.61 -1.05 3.23
N ILE A 166 10.65 0.22 3.62
CA ILE A 166 9.46 1.07 3.74
C ILE A 166 9.30 2.06 2.57
N ASP A 167 10.39 2.50 1.94
CA ASP A 167 10.33 3.38 0.75
C ASP A 167 10.14 2.57 -0.53
N VAL A 168 9.03 1.83 -0.61
CA VAL A 168 8.65 0.98 -1.74
C VAL A 168 7.48 1.57 -2.51
N PRO A 169 7.36 1.30 -3.83
CA PRO A 169 6.25 1.81 -4.64
C PRO A 169 4.90 1.33 -4.08
N ILE A 170 3.97 2.27 -3.92
CA ILE A 170 2.60 1.98 -3.50
C ILE A 170 1.87 1.30 -4.65
N LYS A 171 1.34 0.10 -4.43
CA LYS A 171 0.53 -0.61 -5.41
C LYS A 171 -0.74 0.19 -5.71
N GLN A 172 -1.20 0.10 -6.96
CA GLN A 172 -2.43 0.75 -7.43
C GLN A 172 -3.45 -0.31 -7.84
N VAL A 173 -4.72 -0.01 -7.58
CA VAL A 173 -5.85 -0.85 -7.96
C VAL A 173 -6.68 -0.10 -8.99
N LYS A 174 -6.92 -0.72 -10.15
CA LYS A 174 -7.89 -0.25 -11.13
C LYS A 174 -9.23 -0.90 -10.83
N ILE A 175 -10.25 -0.09 -10.57
CA ILE A 175 -11.59 -0.52 -10.21
C ILE A 175 -12.55 -0.04 -11.29
N SER A 176 -13.35 -0.95 -11.84
CA SER A 176 -14.42 -0.64 -12.80
C SER A 176 -15.76 -0.99 -12.16
N VAL A 177 -16.72 -0.10 -12.30
CA VAL A 177 -18.08 -0.28 -11.78
C VAL A 177 -19.06 -0.27 -12.95
N LEU A 178 -19.84 -1.34 -13.12
CA LEU A 178 -20.86 -1.41 -14.14
C LEU A 178 -22.23 -1.22 -13.51
N VAL A 179 -22.97 -0.20 -13.95
CA VAL A 179 -24.34 0.05 -13.55
C VAL A 179 -25.26 -0.25 -14.72
N THR A 180 -26.17 -1.21 -14.52
CA THR A 180 -27.11 -1.65 -15.56
C THR A 180 -28.54 -1.54 -15.07
N GLU A 181 -29.45 -1.17 -15.98
CA GLU A 181 -30.91 -1.22 -15.81
C GLU A 181 -31.47 -2.23 -16.80
N ILE A 182 -32.22 -3.20 -16.32
CA ILE A 182 -32.79 -4.31 -17.13
C ILE A 182 -34.29 -4.27 -16.96
N ALA A 183 -35.03 -4.34 -18.07
CA ALA A 183 -36.50 -4.40 -18.05
C ALA A 183 -36.98 -5.71 -17.40
N GLU A 184 -38.04 -5.64 -16.60
CA GLU A 184 -38.52 -6.77 -15.78
C GLU A 184 -39.04 -7.97 -16.61
N ASP A 185 -39.68 -7.70 -17.73
CA ASP A 185 -40.17 -8.72 -18.68
C ASP A 185 -39.05 -9.62 -19.26
N LEU A 186 -37.82 -9.15 -19.23
CA LEU A 186 -36.64 -9.84 -19.68
C LEU A 186 -35.87 -10.60 -18.61
N VAL A 187 -36.10 -10.28 -17.35
CA VAL A 187 -35.53 -11.03 -16.23
C VAL A 187 -35.94 -12.50 -16.33
N GLY A 188 -37.19 -12.76 -16.79
CA GLY A 188 -37.69 -14.11 -17.08
C GLY A 188 -37.08 -14.78 -18.32
N GLU A 189 -36.87 -14.03 -19.42
CA GLU A 189 -36.29 -14.58 -20.68
C GLU A 189 -34.78 -14.83 -20.55
N LEU A 190 -34.08 -14.08 -19.69
CA LEU A 190 -32.65 -14.27 -19.42
C LEU A 190 -32.35 -15.49 -18.55
N GLY A 191 -33.38 -16.18 -18.03
CA GLY A 191 -33.22 -17.23 -17.06
C GLY A 191 -32.70 -16.69 -15.71
N ILE A 192 -32.77 -15.36 -15.46
CA ILE A 192 -32.36 -14.74 -14.20
C ILE A 192 -33.36 -15.09 -13.08
N ASN A 193 -34.57 -15.56 -13.39
CA ASN A 193 -35.43 -16.25 -12.42
C ASN A 193 -34.79 -17.53 -11.88
N SER A 194 -33.68 -17.93 -12.46
CA SER A 194 -32.92 -19.09 -12.14
C SER A 194 -31.42 -18.82 -12.26
N LEU A 195 -30.96 -17.80 -11.59
CA LEU A 195 -29.53 -17.68 -11.29
C LEU A 195 -29.20 -18.75 -10.24
N ASP A 196 -29.10 -19.99 -10.72
CA ASP A 196 -28.51 -21.07 -9.95
C ASP A 196 -27.00 -20.83 -9.94
N LEU A 197 -26.56 -20.07 -8.95
CA LEU A 197 -25.15 -19.86 -8.66
C LEU A 197 -24.68 -21.04 -7.81
N SER A 198 -24.81 -22.26 -8.35
CA SER A 198 -24.19 -23.42 -7.76
C SER A 198 -22.68 -23.34 -8.00
N LEU A 199 -21.98 -22.85 -7.00
CA LEU A 199 -20.52 -22.88 -6.89
C LEU A 199 -20.07 -24.33 -6.62
N ASN A 200 -19.93 -25.14 -7.64
CA ASN A 200 -19.16 -26.36 -7.56
C ASN A 200 -17.85 -26.17 -8.32
N ALA A 201 -16.78 -25.95 -7.55
CA ALA A 201 -15.44 -26.05 -8.05
C ALA A 201 -15.23 -27.44 -8.69
N GLY A 202 -15.07 -27.48 -10.00
CA GLY A 202 -14.47 -28.62 -10.70
C GLY A 202 -15.35 -29.54 -11.50
N GLN A 203 -16.58 -29.18 -11.89
CA GLN A 203 -17.34 -29.99 -12.86
C GLN A 203 -17.95 -29.16 -14.01
N SER A 204 -17.84 -29.71 -15.23
CA SER A 204 -18.40 -29.18 -16.48
C SER A 204 -19.88 -28.85 -16.33
N ILE A 205 -20.26 -27.64 -16.69
CA ILE A 205 -21.61 -27.10 -16.65
C ILE A 205 -22.46 -27.86 -17.71
N ASN A 206 -23.34 -28.74 -17.26
CA ASN A 206 -24.42 -29.25 -18.06
C ASN A 206 -25.60 -28.27 -18.08
N GLU A 207 -26.25 -28.12 -19.23
CA GLU A 207 -27.17 -27.07 -19.64
C GLU A 207 -28.56 -27.06 -18.93
N ASN A 208 -28.66 -27.41 -17.66
CA ASN A 208 -29.93 -27.31 -16.94
C ASN A 208 -29.88 -26.24 -15.83
N TRP A 209 -30.38 -25.08 -16.18
CA TRP A 209 -30.50 -23.91 -15.28
C TRP A 209 -31.79 -24.04 -14.47
N THR A 210 -31.71 -24.51 -13.25
CA THR A 210 -32.83 -24.47 -12.31
C THR A 210 -32.53 -23.48 -11.18
N SER A 211 -33.49 -22.59 -10.95
CA SER A 211 -33.39 -21.42 -10.12
C SER A 211 -33.52 -21.66 -8.63
N VAL A 212 -32.64 -21.05 -7.84
CA VAL A 212 -32.97 -20.65 -6.48
C VAL A 212 -32.32 -19.30 -6.19
N LEU A 213 -33.14 -18.25 -6.09
CA LEU A 213 -32.71 -16.98 -5.55
C LEU A 213 -32.73 -17.08 -4.02
N GLY A 214 -31.72 -17.68 -3.44
CA GLY A 214 -31.45 -17.61 -2.01
C GLY A 214 -30.68 -16.34 -1.72
N LEU A 215 -31.32 -15.37 -1.07
CA LEU A 215 -30.67 -14.23 -0.44
C LEU A 215 -29.78 -14.76 0.69
N VAL A 216 -28.56 -15.12 0.36
CA VAL A 216 -27.51 -15.32 1.34
C VAL A 216 -26.69 -14.04 1.36
N LEU A 217 -26.76 -13.31 2.47
CA LEU A 217 -25.87 -12.23 2.83
C LEU A 217 -24.45 -12.80 2.99
N GLY A 218 -23.71 -12.87 1.88
CA GLY A 218 -22.34 -13.31 1.80
C GLY A 218 -21.83 -13.07 0.39
N SER A 219 -20.62 -12.60 0.24
CA SER A 219 -19.97 -12.28 -1.01
C SER A 219 -20.13 -13.37 -2.06
N LEU A 220 -20.88 -13.09 -3.11
CA LEU A 220 -21.02 -13.94 -4.27
C LEU A 220 -19.80 -13.71 -5.17
N SER A 221 -18.82 -14.58 -5.10
CA SER A 221 -17.67 -14.54 -6.00
C SER A 221 -17.92 -15.42 -7.22
N LEU A 222 -18.01 -14.80 -8.39
CA LEU A 222 -18.16 -15.49 -9.68
C LEU A 222 -16.80 -15.57 -10.36
N GLU A 223 -16.42 -16.77 -10.80
CA GLU A 223 -15.20 -16.94 -11.58
C GLU A 223 -15.24 -16.12 -12.88
N THR A 224 -14.08 -15.62 -13.32
CA THR A 224 -13.88 -14.66 -14.41
C THR A 224 -14.59 -15.02 -15.72
N ASN A 225 -14.75 -16.31 -16.02
CA ASN A 225 -15.34 -16.79 -17.26
C ASN A 225 -16.87 -16.64 -17.33
N VAL A 226 -17.56 -16.76 -16.20
CA VAL A 226 -19.03 -16.60 -16.14
C VAL A 226 -19.41 -15.14 -16.31
N PHE A 227 -18.60 -14.23 -15.77
CA PHE A 227 -18.86 -12.79 -15.83
C PHE A 227 -18.56 -12.18 -17.20
N GLY A 228 -17.54 -12.64 -17.89
CA GLY A 228 -17.30 -12.28 -19.28
C GLY A 228 -18.53 -12.59 -20.16
N ASN A 229 -19.21 -13.69 -19.89
CA ASN A 229 -20.46 -14.06 -20.55
C ASN A 229 -21.63 -13.15 -20.15
N ILE A 230 -21.75 -12.73 -18.88
CA ILE A 230 -22.83 -11.82 -18.42
C ILE A 230 -22.65 -10.44 -19.01
N VAL A 231 -21.45 -9.85 -18.96
CA VAL A 231 -21.16 -8.56 -19.58
C VAL A 231 -21.40 -8.58 -21.08
N SER A 232 -21.03 -9.68 -21.76
CA SER A 232 -21.28 -9.85 -23.18
C SER A 232 -22.78 -9.98 -23.48
N LYS A 233 -23.55 -10.71 -22.65
CA LYS A 233 -25.01 -10.81 -22.75
C LYS A 233 -25.69 -9.47 -22.50
N ILE A 234 -25.27 -8.71 -21.51
CA ILE A 234 -25.80 -7.37 -21.26
C ILE A 234 -25.56 -6.45 -22.46
N LYS A 235 -24.39 -6.46 -23.06
CA LYS A 235 -24.08 -5.68 -24.28
C LYS A 235 -24.93 -6.13 -25.47
N LEU A 236 -25.19 -7.42 -25.59
CA LEU A 236 -26.03 -7.96 -26.64
C LEU A 236 -27.51 -7.54 -26.46
N LEU A 237 -28.01 -7.50 -25.23
CA LEU A 237 -29.32 -7.01 -24.87
C LEU A 237 -29.44 -5.49 -25.05
N GLU A 238 -28.38 -4.75 -24.79
CA GLU A 238 -28.31 -3.32 -25.09
C GLU A 238 -28.49 -3.08 -26.59
N GLY A 239 -27.83 -3.89 -27.44
CA GLY A 239 -28.00 -3.85 -28.90
C GLY A 239 -29.43 -4.20 -29.35
N GLN A 240 -30.19 -4.96 -28.57
CA GLN A 240 -31.61 -5.28 -28.79
C GLN A 240 -32.58 -4.28 -28.12
N GLN A 241 -32.11 -3.22 -27.49
CA GLN A 241 -32.87 -2.24 -26.72
C GLN A 241 -33.58 -2.84 -25.47
N LYS A 242 -33.17 -3.99 -25.03
CA LYS A 242 -33.78 -4.76 -23.93
C LYS A 242 -33.07 -4.55 -22.58
N ALA A 243 -31.85 -4.05 -22.58
CA ALA A 243 -31.13 -3.59 -21.39
C ALA A 243 -30.46 -2.25 -21.69
N ARG A 244 -30.21 -1.47 -20.65
CA ARG A 244 -29.50 -0.21 -20.76
C ARG A 244 -28.32 -0.19 -19.80
N VAL A 245 -27.11 -0.04 -20.34
CA VAL A 245 -25.94 0.30 -19.53
C VAL A 245 -26.05 1.77 -19.16
N THR A 246 -26.23 2.04 -17.89
CA THR A 246 -26.41 3.41 -17.38
C THR A 246 -25.06 4.11 -17.30
N ALA A 247 -24.03 3.39 -16.85
CA ALA A 247 -22.64 3.86 -16.84
C ALA A 247 -21.67 2.72 -16.53
N ASP A 248 -20.41 2.90 -16.98
CA ASP A 248 -19.27 2.03 -16.70
C ASP A 248 -18.05 2.83 -16.23
N PRO A 249 -18.16 3.61 -15.14
CA PRO A 249 -17.04 4.40 -14.65
C PRO A 249 -15.90 3.48 -14.16
N TRP A 250 -14.67 3.95 -14.37
CA TRP A 250 -13.49 3.30 -13.81
C TRP A 250 -12.56 4.33 -13.17
N ILE A 251 -11.80 3.89 -12.17
CA ILE A 251 -10.87 4.73 -11.43
C ILE A 251 -9.65 3.92 -11.00
N ILE A 252 -8.48 4.57 -10.96
CA ILE A 252 -7.25 4.00 -10.42
C ILE A 252 -6.99 4.64 -9.06
N VAL A 253 -6.76 3.81 -8.06
CA VAL A 253 -6.60 4.24 -6.66
C VAL A 253 -5.37 3.57 -6.05
N ASN A 254 -4.59 4.32 -5.29
CA ASN A 254 -3.50 3.77 -4.50
C ASN A 254 -4.04 2.91 -3.36
N ASP A 255 -3.32 1.85 -3.03
CA ASP A 255 -3.63 0.99 -1.90
C ASP A 255 -3.83 1.78 -0.59
N GLY A 256 -4.93 1.51 0.11
CA GLY A 256 -5.32 2.18 1.35
C GLY A 256 -5.74 3.66 1.22
N LYS A 257 -5.83 4.22 0.00
CA LYS A 257 -6.27 5.61 -0.20
C LYS A 257 -7.71 5.69 -0.66
N GLU A 258 -8.38 6.75 -0.25
CA GLU A 258 -9.73 7.08 -0.70
C GLU A 258 -9.70 7.75 -2.07
N ALA A 259 -10.62 7.34 -2.95
CA ALA A 259 -10.90 8.03 -4.21
C ALA A 259 -12.40 8.24 -4.37
N LYS A 260 -12.74 9.39 -4.96
CA LYS A 260 -14.12 9.79 -5.27
C LYS A 260 -14.23 10.13 -6.73
N LEU A 261 -15.22 9.54 -7.39
CA LEU A 261 -15.55 9.83 -8.78
C LEU A 261 -17.01 10.24 -8.85
N PHE A 262 -17.30 11.33 -9.54
CA PHE A 262 -18.66 11.74 -9.88
C PHE A 262 -18.78 11.92 -11.39
N VAL A 263 -19.77 11.25 -11.97
CA VAL A 263 -20.12 11.35 -13.39
C VAL A 263 -21.61 11.69 -13.46
N GLY A 264 -21.93 12.89 -13.91
CA GLY A 264 -23.33 13.33 -13.91
C GLY A 264 -23.50 14.77 -14.35
N LYS A 265 -24.68 15.30 -14.06
CA LYS A 265 -25.09 16.69 -14.34
C LYS A 265 -25.48 17.37 -13.04
N ARG A 266 -25.12 18.64 -12.92
CA ARG A 266 -25.59 19.50 -11.83
C ARG A 266 -26.76 20.33 -12.33
N HIS A 267 -27.91 20.18 -11.69
CA HIS A 267 -29.09 21.01 -11.91
C HIS A 267 -29.13 22.09 -10.85
N THR A 268 -29.14 23.35 -11.28
CA THR A 268 -29.27 24.51 -10.39
C THR A 268 -30.71 25.00 -10.42
N VAL A 269 -31.34 25.09 -9.26
CA VAL A 269 -32.71 25.56 -9.08
C VAL A 269 -32.68 26.86 -8.29
N VAL A 270 -33.35 27.86 -8.80
CA VAL A 270 -33.57 29.13 -8.10
C VAL A 270 -34.91 29.06 -7.41
N LEU A 271 -34.89 28.99 -6.07
CA LEU A 271 -36.11 29.03 -5.28
C LEU A 271 -36.47 30.49 -4.97
N GLU A 272 -37.55 30.99 -5.54
CA GLU A 272 -38.10 32.31 -5.21
C GLU A 272 -38.82 32.23 -3.85
N THR A 273 -38.15 32.70 -2.82
CA THR A 273 -38.72 32.78 -1.47
C THR A 273 -39.16 34.23 -1.21
N GLY A 274 -40.38 34.59 -1.59
CA GLY A 274 -41.06 35.87 -1.39
C GLY A 274 -40.23 37.07 -0.88
N ARG A 275 -40.31 38.15 -1.60
CA ARG A 275 -39.93 39.57 -1.36
C ARG A 275 -38.46 39.99 -1.27
N ALA A 276 -37.46 39.16 -1.00
CA ALA A 276 -36.08 39.71 -0.96
C ALA A 276 -34.88 38.77 -1.18
N THR A 277 -35.01 37.45 -1.20
CA THR A 277 -33.84 36.55 -1.31
C THR A 277 -34.17 35.33 -2.17
N ASN A 278 -33.53 35.27 -3.34
CA ASN A 278 -33.48 34.07 -4.16
C ASN A 278 -32.49 33.09 -3.55
N ARG A 279 -32.96 31.89 -3.20
CA ARG A 279 -32.08 30.81 -2.75
C ARG A 279 -31.75 29.92 -3.94
N ILE A 280 -30.47 29.79 -4.19
CA ILE A 280 -29.96 28.91 -5.24
C ILE A 280 -29.65 27.55 -4.59
N GLU A 281 -30.31 26.50 -5.06
CA GLU A 281 -30.02 25.13 -4.67
C GLU A 281 -29.51 24.35 -5.89
N SER A 282 -28.52 23.49 -5.68
CA SER A 282 -27.99 22.62 -6.73
C SER A 282 -28.20 21.16 -6.35
N ILE A 283 -28.67 20.39 -7.32
CA ILE A 283 -28.92 18.95 -7.19
C ILE A 283 -28.01 18.23 -8.17
N ASP A 284 -27.15 17.38 -7.67
CA ASP A 284 -26.27 16.53 -8.49
C ASP A 284 -27.03 15.27 -8.87
N VAL A 285 -27.14 15.02 -10.17
CA VAL A 285 -27.81 13.85 -10.75
C VAL A 285 -26.81 13.07 -11.58
N GLY A 286 -26.63 11.82 -11.26
CA GLY A 286 -25.64 10.95 -11.90
C GLY A 286 -25.16 9.85 -10.98
N ILE A 287 -23.94 9.39 -11.22
CA ILE A 287 -23.30 8.33 -10.47
C ILE A 287 -22.11 8.91 -9.72
N SER A 288 -22.09 8.71 -8.40
CA SER A 288 -20.97 9.01 -7.53
C SER A 288 -20.47 7.69 -6.95
N VAL A 289 -19.16 7.48 -6.99
CA VAL A 289 -18.54 6.28 -6.42
C VAL A 289 -17.40 6.73 -5.52
N GLU A 290 -17.48 6.33 -4.25
CA GLU A 290 -16.41 6.52 -3.27
C GLU A 290 -15.84 5.15 -2.94
N ILE A 291 -14.51 5.01 -3.05
CA ILE A 291 -13.83 3.71 -2.98
C ILE A 291 -12.54 3.85 -2.17
N ILE A 292 -12.33 2.86 -1.29
CA ILE A 292 -11.07 2.67 -0.58
C ILE A 292 -10.65 1.21 -0.78
N PRO A 293 -9.68 0.92 -1.66
CA PRO A 293 -9.11 -0.42 -1.80
C PRO A 293 -8.05 -0.68 -0.75
N ARG A 294 -7.92 -1.93 -0.31
CA ARG A 294 -6.83 -2.42 0.50
C ARG A 294 -6.38 -3.77 -0.03
N ILE A 295 -5.14 -3.86 -0.49
CA ILE A 295 -4.54 -5.11 -0.96
C ILE A 295 -4.22 -5.96 0.27
N VAL A 296 -4.90 -7.10 0.42
CA VAL A 296 -4.71 -8.03 1.53
C VAL A 296 -3.50 -8.92 1.25
N ASN A 297 -3.43 -9.45 0.02
CA ASN A 297 -2.32 -10.26 -0.49
C ASN A 297 -2.24 -10.11 -2.02
N ASP A 298 -1.40 -10.87 -2.70
CA ASP A 298 -1.20 -10.74 -4.16
C ASP A 298 -2.44 -11.13 -4.98
N GLU A 299 -3.38 -11.87 -4.40
CA GLU A 299 -4.59 -12.33 -5.10
C GLU A 299 -5.86 -11.63 -4.63
N GLU A 300 -5.92 -11.11 -3.40
CA GLU A 300 -7.14 -10.66 -2.75
C GLU A 300 -7.09 -9.19 -2.36
N ILE A 301 -8.17 -8.49 -2.64
CA ILE A 301 -8.34 -7.05 -2.40
C ILE A 301 -9.62 -6.84 -1.59
N GLU A 302 -9.52 -6.15 -0.48
CA GLU A 302 -10.65 -5.62 0.25
C GLU A 302 -11.07 -4.29 -0.38
N LEU A 303 -12.34 -4.18 -0.75
CA LEU A 303 -12.92 -2.97 -1.32
C LEU A 303 -14.01 -2.44 -0.40
N LYS A 304 -13.78 -1.27 0.20
CA LYS A 304 -14.84 -0.49 0.81
C LYS A 304 -15.36 0.48 -0.24
N LEU A 305 -16.64 0.35 -0.59
CA LEU A 305 -17.23 1.12 -1.67
C LEU A 305 -18.61 1.67 -1.27
N SER A 306 -18.89 2.88 -1.75
CA SER A 306 -20.14 3.58 -1.49
C SER A 306 -20.65 4.24 -2.79
N PRO A 307 -21.21 3.43 -3.73
CA PRO A 307 -21.84 3.99 -4.92
C PRO A 307 -23.16 4.68 -4.58
N LYS A 308 -23.39 5.81 -5.21
CA LYS A 308 -24.63 6.58 -5.15
C LYS A 308 -25.09 6.87 -6.56
N ILE A 309 -26.30 6.45 -6.89
CA ILE A 309 -26.89 6.58 -8.21
C ILE A 309 -28.11 7.45 -8.11
N SER A 310 -28.21 8.48 -8.93
CA SER A 310 -29.37 9.36 -8.99
C SER A 310 -29.79 9.61 -10.42
N HIS A 311 -31.11 9.59 -10.66
CA HIS A 311 -31.70 9.93 -11.95
C HIS A 311 -32.78 10.99 -11.78
N PHE A 312 -32.88 11.82 -12.78
CA PHE A 312 -33.98 12.76 -12.90
C PHE A 312 -35.22 12.01 -13.36
N VAL A 313 -36.30 12.11 -12.59
CA VAL A 313 -37.56 11.41 -12.88
C VAL A 313 -38.58 12.35 -13.58
N GLY A 314 -38.53 13.65 -13.32
CA GLY A 314 -39.38 14.64 -13.96
C GLY A 314 -39.45 15.95 -13.18
N GLU A 315 -40.12 16.91 -13.81
CA GLU A 315 -40.42 18.21 -13.23
C GLU A 315 -41.94 18.36 -13.20
N ARG A 316 -42.51 18.73 -12.04
CA ARG A 316 -43.93 19.02 -11.91
C ARG A 316 -44.08 20.30 -11.09
N SER A 317 -44.70 21.32 -11.69
CA SER A 317 -44.96 22.63 -11.03
C SER A 317 -43.70 23.27 -10.42
N GLY A 318 -42.53 23.22 -11.14
CA GLY A 318 -41.28 23.79 -10.67
C GLY A 318 -40.54 22.93 -9.62
N MET A 319 -41.09 21.76 -9.26
CA MET A 319 -40.45 20.82 -8.36
C MET A 319 -39.74 19.71 -9.14
N PHE A 320 -38.45 19.52 -8.87
CA PHE A 320 -37.64 18.46 -9.46
C PHE A 320 -37.79 17.17 -8.62
N SER A 321 -38.05 16.07 -9.30
CA SER A 321 -38.08 14.76 -8.69
C SER A 321 -36.84 13.96 -9.10
N VAL A 322 -36.08 13.50 -8.11
CA VAL A 322 -34.88 12.72 -8.30
C VAL A 322 -35.02 11.39 -7.56
N LYS A 323 -34.88 10.31 -8.29
CA LYS A 323 -34.75 8.96 -7.70
C LYS A 323 -33.30 8.71 -7.34
N ARG A 324 -33.05 8.26 -6.12
CA ARG A 324 -31.70 8.03 -5.61
C ARG A 324 -31.58 6.65 -4.99
N SER A 325 -30.48 5.98 -5.28
CA SER A 325 -30.09 4.70 -4.70
C SER A 325 -28.69 4.83 -4.12
N ASP A 326 -28.54 4.60 -2.82
CA ASP A 326 -27.28 4.65 -2.09
C ASP A 326 -26.97 3.26 -1.55
N LEU A 327 -25.73 2.82 -1.72
CA LEU A 327 -25.21 1.58 -1.16
C LEU A 327 -23.93 1.90 -0.40
N SER A 328 -23.65 1.19 0.67
CA SER A 328 -22.35 1.21 1.34
C SER A 328 -22.04 -0.21 1.78
N THR A 329 -20.88 -0.74 1.36
CA THR A 329 -20.50 -2.11 1.66
C THR A 329 -18.98 -2.29 1.64
N THR A 330 -18.51 -3.36 2.29
CA THR A 330 -17.14 -3.82 2.22
C THR A 330 -17.14 -5.25 1.71
N ILE A 331 -16.37 -5.53 0.69
CA ILE A 331 -16.28 -6.85 0.04
C ILE A 331 -14.83 -7.25 -0.16
N TYR A 332 -14.58 -8.55 -0.25
CA TYR A 332 -13.31 -9.12 -0.65
C TYR A 332 -13.43 -9.66 -2.06
N VAL A 333 -12.51 -9.30 -2.94
CA VAL A 333 -12.52 -9.71 -4.34
C VAL A 333 -11.13 -10.19 -4.76
N LYS A 334 -11.09 -11.18 -5.64
CA LYS A 334 -9.83 -11.60 -6.25
C LYS A 334 -9.43 -10.65 -7.37
N ASN A 335 -8.14 -10.56 -7.63
CA ASN A 335 -7.64 -9.77 -8.74
C ASN A 335 -8.25 -10.25 -10.08
N GLY A 336 -8.83 -9.32 -10.83
CA GLY A 336 -9.52 -9.60 -12.09
C GLY A 336 -10.94 -10.19 -11.94
N GLN A 337 -11.42 -10.38 -10.72
CA GLN A 337 -12.77 -10.88 -10.46
C GLN A 337 -13.80 -9.76 -10.58
N THR A 338 -14.97 -10.08 -11.12
CA THR A 338 -16.15 -9.22 -11.12
C THR A 338 -17.19 -9.77 -10.14
N VAL A 339 -17.77 -8.90 -9.34
CA VAL A 339 -18.74 -9.26 -8.29
C VAL A 339 -20.01 -8.42 -8.46
N MET A 340 -21.18 -9.04 -8.36
CA MET A 340 -22.45 -8.32 -8.25
C MET A 340 -22.66 -7.91 -6.79
N ILE A 341 -22.82 -6.61 -6.54
CA ILE A 341 -22.88 -6.07 -5.18
C ILE A 341 -24.32 -5.82 -4.74
N SER A 342 -25.20 -5.43 -5.66
CA SER A 342 -26.60 -5.14 -5.37
C SER A 342 -27.48 -5.29 -6.62
N GLY A 343 -28.72 -5.71 -6.41
CA GLY A 343 -29.78 -5.69 -7.41
C GLY A 343 -31.08 -5.17 -6.75
N ILE A 344 -31.75 -4.25 -7.42
CA ILE A 344 -33.05 -3.71 -6.98
C ILE A 344 -34.05 -3.88 -8.10
N THR A 345 -35.16 -4.57 -7.85
CA THR A 345 -36.31 -4.62 -8.74
C THR A 345 -37.33 -3.60 -8.28
N VAL A 346 -37.66 -2.65 -9.13
CA VAL A 346 -38.71 -1.62 -8.84
C VAL A 346 -39.85 -1.82 -9.84
N LYS A 347 -41.02 -2.12 -9.33
CA LYS A 347 -42.26 -2.19 -10.12
C LYS A 347 -42.97 -0.86 -10.01
N ASP A 348 -43.00 -0.09 -11.11
CA ASP A 348 -43.83 1.10 -11.23
C ASP A 348 -45.11 0.73 -12.00
N GLU A 349 -46.16 0.37 -11.29
CA GLU A 349 -47.51 0.21 -11.88
C GLU A 349 -48.24 1.56 -11.96
N THR A 350 -48.20 2.17 -13.14
CA THR A 350 -49.03 3.33 -13.43
C THR A 350 -50.34 2.82 -14.06
N LYS A 351 -51.38 2.68 -13.25
CA LYS A 351 -52.75 2.41 -13.76
C LYS A 351 -53.32 3.70 -14.30
N SER A 352 -53.28 3.92 -15.61
CA SER A 352 -54.00 4.99 -16.27
C SER A 352 -55.37 4.48 -16.70
N TYR A 353 -56.42 4.97 -16.08
CA TYR A 353 -57.78 4.73 -16.53
C TYR A 353 -58.16 5.82 -17.53
N GLN A 354 -58.11 5.51 -18.80
CA GLN A 354 -58.74 6.31 -19.86
C GLN A 354 -60.16 5.78 -20.11
N GLY A 355 -61.13 6.35 -19.44
CA GLY A 355 -62.52 5.99 -19.65
C GLY A 355 -63.42 7.23 -19.58
N ILE A 356 -64.58 7.16 -20.15
CA ILE A 356 -65.57 8.25 -20.07
C ILE A 356 -65.98 8.37 -18.59
N PRO A 357 -65.83 9.58 -17.98
CA PRO A 357 -66.22 9.77 -16.59
C PRO A 357 -67.69 9.39 -16.40
N ILE A 358 -68.02 8.50 -15.51
CA ILE A 358 -69.36 7.92 -15.21
C ILE A 358 -69.57 6.53 -15.81
N LEU A 359 -69.22 6.24 -17.06
CA LEU A 359 -69.43 4.92 -17.71
C LEU A 359 -68.34 3.92 -17.35
N GLY A 360 -67.11 4.37 -17.06
CA GLY A 360 -65.96 3.51 -16.70
C GLY A 360 -66.04 2.91 -15.29
N GLN A 361 -67.04 3.31 -14.47
CA GLN A 361 -67.22 2.78 -13.12
C GLN A 361 -68.35 1.72 -13.01
N ILE A 362 -69.04 1.43 -14.10
CA ILE A 362 -70.10 0.42 -14.13
C ILE A 362 -69.47 -0.96 -14.35
N PRO A 363 -69.63 -1.93 -13.47
CA PRO A 363 -68.96 -3.23 -13.53
C PRO A 363 -69.29 -4.09 -14.76
N ILE A 364 -70.33 -3.74 -15.51
CA ILE A 364 -70.79 -4.46 -16.70
C ILE A 364 -70.18 -3.93 -18.04
N LEU A 365 -69.55 -2.73 -18.00
CA LEU A 365 -68.96 -2.06 -19.17
C LEU A 365 -67.42 -1.88 -19.07
N ARG A 366 -66.81 -2.65 -18.24
CA ARG A 366 -65.35 -2.60 -17.97
C ARG A 366 -64.59 -3.54 -18.90
#